data_9d860451a2b753da1b54316d6a445ee0
#
_entry.id   9d860451a2b753da1b54316d6a445ee0
#
_cell.length_a   1.000
_cell.length_b   1.000
_cell.length_c   1.000
_cell.angle_alpha   90.00
_cell.angle_beta   90.00
_cell.angle_gamma   90.00
#
_symmetry.space_group_name_H-M   'P 1'
#
loop_
_entity.id
_entity.type
_entity.pdbx_description
1 polymer ?
#
loop_
_entity_poly.entity_id
_entity_poly.type
_entity_poly.pdbx_seq_one_letter_code
_entity_poly.pdbx_strand_id
1 'polypeptide(L)'
;MPLISLLFAAAQDQKLDNAVQSLTRSSIELAEAASNYGALKVIFGIFMVLVLVLVVMFMYTIWNLNKKISVVSESSSKVTEFFDGAADSTIGITEAQILIRREFNCLGHILKYAILRIRFENHIDNKESVIKKVDILVNNEYSELCGLMSNFNCNGKSLSTIFELQDNEAIKDMVIEQIYIPQDQFSISNMDQSVSMYLNGLKLMYLKKL
;
A
#
# COMPACT_ATOMS: atom_id res chain seq x y z
N MET A 1 22.93 15.11 12.71
CA MET A 1 22.66 13.67 12.46
C MET A 1 22.92 13.18 11.02
N PRO A 2 23.86 13.75 10.21
CA PRO A 2 24.11 13.27 8.84
C PRO A 2 25.14 12.13 8.75
N LEU A 3 25.93 11.86 9.80
CA LEU A 3 27.01 10.86 9.76
C LEU A 3 26.49 9.41 9.79
N ILE A 4 25.37 9.16 10.44
CA ILE A 4 24.78 7.81 10.56
C ILE A 4 24.14 7.37 9.24
N SER A 5 23.52 8.28 8.49
CA SER A 5 22.97 7.97 7.17
C SER A 5 24.05 7.68 6.12
N LEU A 6 25.19 8.33 6.21
CA LEU A 6 26.34 8.06 5.34
C LEU A 6 27.01 6.72 5.63
N LEU A 7 27.09 6.31 6.90
CA LEU A 7 27.61 5.00 7.31
C LEU A 7 26.67 3.86 6.87
N PHE A 8 25.35 4.06 6.93
CA PHE A 8 24.38 3.09 6.43
C PHE A 8 24.41 2.94 4.90
N ALA A 9 24.56 4.05 4.17
CA ALA A 9 24.70 4.02 2.71
C ALA A 9 25.99 3.29 2.29
N ALA A 10 27.14 3.58 2.94
CA ALA A 10 28.41 2.91 2.68
C ALA A 10 28.39 1.41 3.01
N ALA A 11 27.69 1.00 4.08
CA ALA A 11 27.52 -0.41 4.44
C ALA A 11 26.58 -1.16 3.47
N GLN A 12 25.66 -0.46 2.84
CA GLN A 12 24.76 -1.01 1.83
C GLN A 12 25.45 -1.18 0.48
N ASP A 13 26.30 -0.23 0.09
CA ASP A 13 27.13 -0.33 -1.12
C ASP A 13 28.15 -1.47 -0.99
N GLN A 14 28.79 -1.63 0.16
CA GLN A 14 29.75 -2.71 0.38
C GLN A 14 29.10 -4.11 0.36
N LYS A 15 27.84 -4.24 0.81
CA LYS A 15 27.07 -5.48 0.68
C LYS A 15 26.64 -5.76 -0.76
N LEU A 16 26.33 -4.72 -1.52
CA LEU A 16 25.98 -4.83 -2.93
C LEU A 16 27.19 -5.22 -3.77
N ASP A 17 28.34 -4.62 -3.54
CA ASP A 17 29.60 -4.96 -4.20
C ASP A 17 30.04 -6.40 -3.92
N ASN A 18 29.93 -6.85 -2.69
CA ASN A 18 30.22 -8.25 -2.32
C ASN A 18 29.23 -9.23 -2.98
N ALA A 19 27.96 -8.88 -3.10
CA ALA A 19 26.97 -9.69 -3.80
C ALA A 19 27.24 -9.73 -5.31
N VAL A 20 27.60 -8.61 -5.92
CA VAL A 20 27.97 -8.53 -7.35
C VAL A 20 29.24 -9.32 -7.63
N GLN A 21 30.27 -9.23 -6.77
CA GLN A 21 31.52 -10.01 -6.92
C GLN A 21 31.25 -11.52 -6.76
N SER A 22 30.40 -11.93 -5.82
CA SER A 22 30.06 -13.34 -5.67
C SER A 22 29.27 -13.87 -6.88
N LEU A 23 28.34 -13.09 -7.44
CA LEU A 23 27.62 -13.44 -8.66
C LEU A 23 28.54 -13.53 -9.89
N THR A 24 29.52 -12.61 -10.01
CA THR A 24 30.49 -12.63 -11.11
C THR A 24 31.41 -13.85 -11.01
N ARG A 25 31.83 -14.21 -9.81
CA ARG A 25 32.65 -15.40 -9.58
C ARG A 25 31.89 -16.68 -9.88
N SER A 26 30.65 -16.79 -9.43
CA SER A 26 29.79 -17.93 -9.76
C SER A 26 29.47 -18.04 -11.26
N SER A 27 29.38 -16.92 -11.98
CA SER A 27 29.18 -16.93 -13.42
C SER A 27 30.40 -17.42 -14.20
N ILE A 28 31.61 -17.11 -13.71
CA ILE A 28 32.89 -17.59 -14.31
C ILE A 28 33.04 -19.10 -14.04
N GLU A 29 32.79 -19.57 -12.83
CA GLU A 29 32.82 -20.99 -12.49
C GLU A 29 31.78 -21.81 -13.28
N LEU A 30 30.58 -21.22 -13.52
CA LEU A 30 29.56 -21.80 -14.40
C LEU A 30 29.98 -21.86 -15.86
N ALA A 31 30.68 -20.83 -16.35
CA ALA A 31 31.21 -20.80 -17.73
C ALA A 31 32.32 -21.84 -17.93
N GLU A 32 33.14 -22.11 -16.93
CA GLU A 32 34.17 -23.14 -16.95
C GLU A 32 33.58 -24.56 -16.86
N ALA A 33 32.54 -24.74 -16.07
CA ALA A 33 31.75 -25.97 -16.03
C ALA A 33 30.97 -26.21 -17.34
N ALA A 34 30.59 -25.15 -18.06
CA ALA A 34 29.87 -25.22 -19.35
C ALA A 34 30.70 -25.88 -20.46
N SER A 35 32.01 -25.75 -20.43
CA SER A 35 32.89 -26.41 -21.39
C SER A 35 32.91 -27.93 -21.24
N ASN A 36 32.56 -28.45 -20.06
CA ASN A 36 32.59 -29.88 -19.73
C ASN A 36 31.21 -30.58 -19.72
N TYR A 37 30.11 -29.81 -19.61
CA TYR A 37 28.74 -30.36 -19.57
C TYR A 37 27.87 -29.61 -20.58
N GLY A 38 27.44 -30.29 -21.63
CA GLY A 38 26.70 -29.71 -22.77
C GLY A 38 25.74 -28.56 -22.43
N ALA A 39 25.71 -27.59 -23.29
CA ALA A 39 25.06 -26.25 -23.13
C ALA A 39 23.65 -26.26 -22.45
N LEU A 40 22.91 -27.33 -22.58
CA LEU A 40 21.55 -27.49 -22.01
C LEU A 40 21.55 -27.57 -20.49
N LYS A 41 22.55 -28.24 -19.88
CA LYS A 41 22.65 -28.37 -18.40
C LYS A 41 23.07 -27.05 -17.76
N VAL A 42 23.85 -26.24 -18.46
CA VAL A 42 24.29 -24.93 -18.00
C VAL A 42 23.15 -23.92 -18.04
N ILE A 43 22.37 -23.91 -19.11
CA ILE A 43 21.16 -23.07 -19.22
C ILE A 43 20.18 -23.39 -18.09
N PHE A 44 19.99 -24.68 -17.80
CA PHE A 44 19.12 -25.11 -16.70
C PHE A 44 19.67 -24.69 -15.32
N GLY A 45 21.00 -24.79 -15.12
CA GLY A 45 21.65 -24.32 -13.89
C GLY A 45 21.49 -22.80 -13.67
N ILE A 46 21.71 -22.01 -14.73
CA ILE A 46 21.52 -20.56 -14.69
C ILE A 46 20.05 -20.22 -14.38
N PHE A 47 19.11 -20.92 -15.02
CA PHE A 47 17.68 -20.72 -14.78
C PHE A 47 17.29 -21.01 -13.32
N MET A 48 17.79 -22.11 -12.75
CA MET A 48 17.55 -22.46 -11.34
C MET A 48 18.13 -21.44 -10.36
N VAL A 49 19.31 -20.89 -10.63
CA VAL A 49 19.89 -19.81 -9.82
C VAL A 49 19.05 -18.55 -9.91
N LEU A 50 18.57 -18.20 -11.10
CA LEU A 50 17.74 -17.03 -11.32
C LEU A 50 16.38 -17.15 -10.59
N VAL A 51 15.77 -18.34 -10.64
CA VAL A 51 14.53 -18.62 -9.88
C VAL A 51 14.78 -18.54 -8.39
N LEU A 52 15.90 -19.04 -7.88
CA LEU A 52 16.26 -18.97 -6.46
C LEU A 52 16.43 -17.51 -5.98
N VAL A 53 17.10 -16.69 -6.78
CA VAL A 53 17.26 -15.25 -6.49
C VAL A 53 15.90 -14.54 -6.47
N LEU A 54 15.02 -14.84 -7.44
CA LEU A 54 13.67 -14.28 -7.47
C LEU A 54 12.85 -14.70 -6.24
N VAL A 55 12.92 -15.96 -5.82
CA VAL A 55 12.24 -16.45 -4.62
C VAL A 55 12.75 -15.73 -3.37
N VAL A 56 14.07 -15.56 -3.22
CA VAL A 56 14.67 -14.84 -2.09
C VAL A 56 14.24 -13.37 -2.07
N MET A 57 14.26 -12.69 -3.22
CA MET A 57 13.78 -11.31 -3.32
C MET A 57 12.28 -11.21 -2.99
N PHE A 58 11.48 -12.17 -3.44
CA PHE A 58 10.05 -12.21 -3.14
C PHE A 58 9.78 -12.42 -1.64
N MET A 59 10.49 -13.36 -1.02
CA MET A 59 10.42 -13.59 0.44
C MET A 59 10.85 -12.36 1.24
N TYR A 60 11.92 -11.69 0.83
CA TYR A 60 12.39 -10.45 1.45
C TYR A 60 11.35 -9.33 1.35
N THR A 61 10.72 -9.20 0.18
CA THR A 61 9.68 -8.20 -0.06
C THR A 61 8.45 -8.46 0.80
N ILE A 62 8.00 -9.72 0.88
CA ILE A 62 6.88 -10.13 1.74
C ILE A 62 7.21 -9.86 3.22
N TRP A 63 8.41 -10.22 3.66
CA TRP A 63 8.82 -10.01 5.05
C TRP A 63 8.87 -8.53 5.41
N ASN A 64 9.38 -7.69 4.50
CA ASN A 64 9.43 -6.24 4.68
C ASN A 64 8.04 -5.60 4.66
N LEU A 65 7.14 -6.11 3.81
CA LEU A 65 5.72 -5.71 3.78
C LEU A 65 5.01 -6.10 5.08
N ASN A 66 5.17 -7.34 5.54
CA ASN A 66 4.57 -7.79 6.81
C ASN A 66 5.05 -6.96 8.00
N LYS A 67 6.34 -6.58 8.02
CA LYS A 67 6.88 -5.71 9.06
C LYS A 67 6.25 -4.32 9.03
N LYS A 68 6.01 -3.77 7.85
CA LYS A 68 5.33 -2.47 7.69
C LYS A 68 3.85 -2.55 8.06
N ILE A 69 3.18 -3.64 7.69
CA ILE A 69 1.77 -3.91 8.05
C ILE A 69 1.63 -4.07 9.57
N SER A 70 2.56 -4.77 10.23
CA SER A 70 2.50 -4.91 11.68
C SER A 70 2.69 -3.58 12.41
N VAL A 71 3.54 -2.69 11.91
CA VAL A 71 3.73 -1.34 12.46
C VAL A 71 2.48 -0.48 12.26
N VAL A 72 1.82 -0.60 11.11
CA VAL A 72 0.56 0.11 10.84
C VAL A 72 -0.57 -0.46 11.71
N SER A 73 -0.65 -1.78 11.84
CA SER A 73 -1.62 -2.46 12.72
C SER A 73 -1.41 -2.10 14.20
N GLU A 74 -0.16 -2.06 14.66
CA GLU A 74 0.17 -1.66 16.03
C GLU A 74 -0.13 -0.18 16.29
N SER A 75 0.09 0.68 15.30
CA SER A 75 -0.29 2.09 15.39
C SER A 75 -1.81 2.26 15.43
N SER A 76 -2.54 1.48 14.63
CA SER A 76 -4.01 1.46 14.62
C SER A 76 -4.56 0.96 15.96
N SER A 77 -4.00 -0.13 16.50
CA SER A 77 -4.38 -0.69 17.81
C SER A 77 -4.14 0.31 18.96
N LYS A 78 -2.97 0.94 19.01
CA LYS A 78 -2.67 1.96 20.04
C LYS A 78 -3.57 3.19 19.95
N VAL A 79 -3.97 3.52 18.73
CA VAL A 79 -4.93 4.60 18.47
C VAL A 79 -6.32 4.21 18.94
N THR A 80 -6.77 2.99 18.68
CA THR A 80 -8.05 2.49 19.17
C THR A 80 -8.08 2.44 20.71
N GLU A 81 -7.00 1.95 21.32
CA GLU A 81 -6.85 1.89 22.79
C GLU A 81 -6.83 3.26 23.44
N PHE A 82 -6.18 4.25 22.81
CA PHE A 82 -6.21 5.65 23.26
C PHE A 82 -7.61 6.27 23.16
N PHE A 83 -8.41 5.86 22.18
CA PHE A 83 -9.74 6.39 21.95
C PHE A 83 -10.83 5.68 22.75
N ASP A 84 -10.69 4.40 23.08
CA ASP A 84 -11.59 3.69 24.00
C ASP A 84 -11.58 4.30 25.40
N GLY A 85 -10.47 4.88 25.84
CA GLY A 85 -10.34 5.62 27.09
C GLY A 85 -10.93 7.05 27.06
N ALA A 86 -11.22 7.58 25.88
CA ALA A 86 -11.74 8.95 25.69
C ALA A 86 -13.24 9.01 25.33
N ALA A 87 -13.95 7.90 25.44
CA ALA A 87 -15.31 7.69 24.90
C ALA A 87 -16.39 8.67 25.41
N ASP A 88 -16.13 9.43 26.47
CA ASP A 88 -17.06 10.43 27.05
C ASP A 88 -16.60 11.90 26.88
N SER A 89 -15.48 12.14 26.25
CA SER A 89 -14.97 13.50 26.10
C SER A 89 -15.43 14.16 24.82
N THR A 90 -16.04 15.33 24.92
CA THR A 90 -16.32 16.22 23.79
C THR A 90 -14.99 16.63 23.14
N ILE A 91 -14.69 16.11 21.95
CA ILE A 91 -13.49 16.40 21.20
C ILE A 91 -13.67 17.77 20.53
N GLY A 92 -12.67 18.64 20.68
CA GLY A 92 -12.65 19.92 20.00
C GLY A 92 -12.58 19.76 18.47
N ILE A 93 -13.07 20.77 17.76
CA ILE A 93 -13.08 20.79 16.28
C ILE A 93 -11.68 20.49 15.70
N THR A 94 -10.62 20.96 16.36
CA THR A 94 -9.24 20.74 15.91
C THR A 94 -8.86 19.26 15.92
N GLU A 95 -9.24 18.52 16.96
CA GLU A 95 -8.95 17.09 17.08
C GLU A 95 -9.75 16.29 16.07
N ALA A 96 -11.03 16.64 15.87
CA ALA A 96 -11.86 16.05 14.83
C ALA A 96 -11.25 16.28 13.43
N GLN A 97 -10.73 17.47 13.16
CA GLN A 97 -10.06 17.77 11.89
C GLN A 97 -8.78 16.97 11.69
N ILE A 98 -7.97 16.80 12.74
CA ILE A 98 -6.74 15.98 12.69
C ILE A 98 -7.11 14.53 12.38
N LEU A 99 -8.11 13.99 13.07
CA LEU A 99 -8.59 12.63 12.87
C LEU A 99 -9.06 12.42 11.42
N ILE A 100 -9.96 13.26 10.92
CA ILE A 100 -10.47 13.16 9.55
C ILE A 100 -9.30 13.20 8.54
N ARG A 101 -8.37 14.12 8.70
CA ARG A 101 -7.20 14.23 7.80
C ARG A 101 -6.37 12.96 7.79
N ARG A 102 -6.12 12.38 8.95
CA ARG A 102 -5.31 11.16 9.10
C ARG A 102 -6.00 9.98 8.46
N GLU A 103 -7.27 9.75 8.76
CA GLU A 103 -8.00 8.58 8.29
C GLU A 103 -8.23 8.63 6.76
N PHE A 104 -8.53 9.81 6.20
CA PHE A 104 -8.60 9.96 4.74
C PHE A 104 -7.25 9.74 4.04
N ASN A 105 -6.14 10.11 4.67
CA ASN A 105 -4.83 9.81 4.11
C ASN A 105 -4.54 8.30 4.15
N CYS A 106 -4.92 7.61 5.23
CA CYS A 106 -4.79 6.17 5.37
C CYS A 106 -5.62 5.44 4.29
N LEU A 107 -6.91 5.80 4.15
CA LEU A 107 -7.78 5.29 3.10
C LEU A 107 -7.16 5.50 1.70
N GLY A 108 -6.58 6.66 1.45
CA GLY A 108 -5.91 6.96 0.19
C GLY A 108 -4.78 5.99 -0.13
N HIS A 109 -3.95 5.65 0.84
CA HIS A 109 -2.87 4.67 0.66
C HIS A 109 -3.41 3.27 0.38
N ILE A 110 -4.45 2.85 1.08
CA ILE A 110 -5.09 1.54 0.89
C ILE A 110 -5.69 1.44 -0.52
N LEU A 111 -6.45 2.45 -0.96
CA LEU A 111 -7.06 2.46 -2.29
C LEU A 111 -6.02 2.45 -3.42
N LYS A 112 -4.96 3.24 -3.31
CA LYS A 112 -3.86 3.24 -4.29
C LYS A 112 -3.19 1.88 -4.40
N TYR A 113 -2.90 1.26 -3.26
CA TYR A 113 -2.33 -0.08 -3.23
C TYR A 113 -3.26 -1.11 -3.88
N ALA A 114 -4.55 -1.04 -3.57
CA ALA A 114 -5.55 -1.94 -4.14
C ALA A 114 -5.70 -1.80 -5.66
N ILE A 115 -5.73 -0.56 -6.18
CA ILE A 115 -5.75 -0.30 -7.62
C ILE A 115 -4.54 -0.94 -8.30
N LEU A 116 -3.34 -0.70 -7.77
CA LEU A 116 -2.12 -1.28 -8.32
C LEU A 116 -2.16 -2.80 -8.29
N ARG A 117 -2.55 -3.37 -7.15
CA ARG A 117 -2.64 -4.82 -6.98
C ARG A 117 -3.59 -5.46 -7.98
N ILE A 118 -4.81 -4.94 -8.12
CA ILE A 118 -5.82 -5.47 -9.05
C ILE A 118 -5.31 -5.36 -10.50
N ARG A 119 -4.66 -4.26 -10.86
CA ARG A 119 -4.09 -4.08 -12.21
C ARG A 119 -2.95 -5.07 -12.51
N PHE A 120 -2.09 -5.35 -11.54
CA PHE A 120 -0.95 -6.26 -11.73
C PHE A 120 -1.32 -7.74 -11.60
N GLU A 121 -2.44 -8.09 -10.98
CA GLU A 121 -2.92 -9.49 -10.88
C GLU A 121 -3.46 -10.06 -12.22
N ASN A 122 -3.42 -9.31 -13.33
CA ASN A 122 -3.87 -9.69 -14.67
C ASN A 122 -5.31 -10.25 -14.77
N HIS A 123 -6.15 -9.96 -13.78
CA HIS A 123 -7.55 -10.41 -13.76
C HIS A 123 -8.53 -9.31 -14.22
N ILE A 124 -8.04 -8.33 -14.98
CA ILE A 124 -8.83 -7.19 -15.48
C ILE A 124 -9.90 -7.64 -16.48
N ASP A 125 -9.69 -8.80 -17.16
CA ASP A 125 -10.60 -9.32 -18.16
C ASP A 125 -11.97 -9.75 -17.60
N ASN A 126 -12.05 -10.03 -16.29
CA ASN A 126 -13.31 -10.37 -15.65
C ASN A 126 -13.84 -9.15 -14.86
N LYS A 127 -14.59 -8.30 -15.57
CA LYS A 127 -15.16 -7.06 -15.02
C LYS A 127 -16.01 -7.30 -13.76
N GLU A 128 -16.81 -8.35 -13.75
CA GLU A 128 -17.67 -8.68 -12.61
C GLU A 128 -16.85 -9.05 -11.36
N SER A 129 -15.79 -9.81 -11.52
CA SER A 129 -14.87 -10.17 -10.44
C SER A 129 -14.14 -8.94 -9.88
N VAL A 130 -13.73 -8.02 -10.75
CA VAL A 130 -13.08 -6.76 -10.33
C VAL A 130 -14.05 -5.88 -9.55
N ILE A 131 -15.27 -5.67 -10.05
CA ILE A 131 -16.29 -4.89 -9.36
C ILE A 131 -16.56 -5.48 -7.98
N LYS A 132 -16.72 -6.80 -7.87
CA LYS A 132 -16.96 -7.47 -6.59
C LYS A 132 -15.79 -7.30 -5.61
N LYS A 133 -14.54 -7.38 -6.08
CA LYS A 133 -13.35 -7.15 -5.26
C LYS A 133 -13.29 -5.70 -4.75
N VAL A 134 -13.57 -4.74 -5.62
CA VAL A 134 -13.61 -3.31 -5.27
C VAL A 134 -14.74 -3.04 -4.28
N ASP A 135 -15.92 -3.61 -4.52
CA ASP A 135 -17.07 -3.46 -3.64
C ASP A 135 -16.78 -3.94 -2.21
N ILE A 136 -16.23 -5.14 -2.08
CA ILE A 136 -15.84 -5.70 -0.77
C ILE A 136 -14.79 -4.81 -0.09
N LEU A 137 -13.75 -4.40 -0.83
CA LEU A 137 -12.67 -3.58 -0.28
C LEU A 137 -13.19 -2.23 0.20
N VAL A 138 -13.87 -1.49 -0.67
CA VAL A 138 -14.34 -0.14 -0.34
C VAL A 138 -15.40 -0.17 0.76
N ASN A 139 -16.30 -1.16 0.75
CA ASN A 139 -17.27 -1.32 1.82
C ASN A 139 -16.61 -1.57 3.17
N ASN A 140 -15.59 -2.43 3.23
CA ASN A 140 -14.89 -2.72 4.47
C ASN A 140 -14.12 -1.50 4.99
N GLU A 141 -13.29 -0.89 4.15
CA GLU A 141 -12.45 0.24 4.55
C GLU A 141 -13.26 1.49 4.90
N TYR A 142 -14.31 1.76 4.13
CA TYR A 142 -15.17 2.91 4.40
C TYR A 142 -16.07 2.67 5.63
N SER A 143 -16.52 1.44 5.86
CA SER A 143 -17.27 1.07 7.07
C SER A 143 -16.39 1.17 8.31
N GLU A 144 -15.12 0.77 8.23
CA GLU A 144 -14.15 0.93 9.32
C GLU A 144 -13.90 2.41 9.61
N LEU A 145 -13.69 3.22 8.58
CA LEU A 145 -13.58 4.68 8.71
C LEU A 145 -14.82 5.28 9.43
N CYS A 146 -16.02 4.91 8.99
CA CYS A 146 -17.25 5.37 9.62
C CYS A 146 -17.38 4.88 11.07
N GLY A 147 -16.96 3.65 11.36
CA GLY A 147 -16.91 3.08 12.71
C GLY A 147 -15.99 3.86 13.64
N LEU A 148 -14.78 4.17 13.18
CA LEU A 148 -13.83 5.00 13.91
C LEU A 148 -14.40 6.40 14.20
N MET A 149 -15.06 7.00 13.20
CA MET A 149 -15.67 8.33 13.34
C MET A 149 -16.91 8.33 14.24
N SER A 150 -17.60 7.19 14.40
CA SER A 150 -18.81 7.10 15.26
C SER A 150 -18.47 7.28 16.74
N ASN A 151 -17.25 6.94 17.14
CA ASN A 151 -16.79 7.07 18.53
C ASN A 151 -16.44 8.52 18.93
N PHE A 152 -16.46 9.44 17.96
CA PHE A 152 -16.11 10.83 18.20
C PHE A 152 -17.34 11.74 18.17
N ASN A 153 -17.44 12.58 19.19
CA ASN A 153 -18.45 13.63 19.27
C ASN A 153 -17.80 15.01 19.09
N CYS A 154 -18.31 15.77 18.14
CA CYS A 154 -17.95 17.16 17.95
C CYS A 154 -19.19 18.03 18.13
N ASN A 155 -19.16 18.98 19.06
CA ASN A 155 -20.30 19.84 19.40
C ASN A 155 -21.61 19.07 19.72
N GLY A 156 -21.48 17.93 20.41
CA GLY A 156 -22.62 17.11 20.81
C GLY A 156 -23.22 16.25 19.67
N LYS A 157 -22.57 16.18 18.49
CA LYS A 157 -22.95 15.31 17.39
C LYS A 157 -21.83 14.31 17.09
N SER A 158 -22.19 13.05 16.88
CA SER A 158 -21.24 12.05 16.41
C SER A 158 -20.73 12.43 15.01
N LEU A 159 -19.43 12.26 14.76
CA LEU A 159 -18.86 12.48 13.43
C LEU A 159 -19.46 11.54 12.38
N SER A 160 -19.94 10.36 12.77
CA SER A 160 -20.61 9.44 11.84
C SER A 160 -21.84 10.04 11.16
N THR A 161 -22.52 11.00 11.79
CA THR A 161 -23.67 11.69 11.18
C THR A 161 -23.29 12.62 10.03
N ILE A 162 -22.02 12.93 9.91
CA ILE A 162 -21.48 13.80 8.85
C ILE A 162 -21.18 12.98 7.59
N PHE A 163 -20.85 11.68 7.76
CA PHE A 163 -20.50 10.78 6.68
C PHE A 163 -21.75 10.15 6.06
N GLU A 164 -21.91 10.29 4.77
CA GLU A 164 -23.04 9.76 4.03
C GLU A 164 -22.65 8.47 3.30
N LEU A 165 -23.54 7.45 3.32
CA LEU A 165 -23.31 6.19 2.61
C LEU A 165 -23.16 6.36 1.09
N GLN A 166 -23.68 7.46 0.53
CA GLN A 166 -23.54 7.78 -0.90
C GLN A 166 -22.09 7.97 -1.34
N ASP A 167 -21.22 8.39 -0.43
CA ASP A 167 -19.81 8.60 -0.73
C ASP A 167 -19.07 7.29 -1.01
N ASN A 168 -19.56 6.17 -0.48
CA ASN A 168 -19.03 4.84 -0.74
C ASN A 168 -19.14 4.47 -2.23
N GLU A 169 -20.29 4.68 -2.85
CA GLU A 169 -20.50 4.39 -4.27
C GLU A 169 -19.60 5.27 -5.15
N ALA A 170 -19.48 6.54 -4.82
CA ALA A 170 -18.61 7.45 -5.54
C ALA A 170 -17.11 7.08 -5.41
N ILE A 171 -16.69 6.56 -4.25
CA ILE A 171 -15.33 6.03 -4.06
C ILE A 171 -15.13 4.76 -4.92
N LYS A 172 -16.11 3.85 -4.97
CA LYS A 172 -16.06 2.65 -5.82
C LYS A 172 -15.91 3.02 -7.29
N ASP A 173 -16.73 3.93 -7.77
CA ASP A 173 -16.70 4.39 -9.15
C ASP A 173 -15.32 4.97 -9.50
N MET A 174 -14.77 5.82 -8.66
CA MET A 174 -13.43 6.38 -8.84
C MET A 174 -12.36 5.27 -8.89
N VAL A 175 -12.41 4.29 -8.01
CA VAL A 175 -11.45 3.17 -7.99
C VAL A 175 -11.57 2.32 -9.26
N ILE A 176 -12.79 2.01 -9.69
CA ILE A 176 -13.06 1.25 -10.91
C ILE A 176 -12.54 2.00 -12.14
N GLU A 177 -12.79 3.29 -12.23
CA GLU A 177 -12.28 4.14 -13.31
C GLU A 177 -10.75 4.06 -13.41
N GLN A 178 -10.03 4.17 -12.29
CA GLN A 178 -8.57 4.08 -12.27
C GLN A 178 -8.04 2.68 -12.65
N ILE A 179 -8.79 1.62 -12.35
CA ILE A 179 -8.43 0.25 -12.73
C ILE A 179 -8.54 0.05 -14.24
N TYR A 180 -9.53 0.65 -14.89
CA TYR A 180 -9.82 0.46 -16.32
C TYR A 180 -9.17 1.50 -17.25
N ILE A 181 -8.33 2.40 -16.75
CA ILE A 181 -7.53 3.26 -17.62
C ILE A 181 -6.70 2.37 -18.57
N PRO A 182 -6.70 2.61 -19.90
CA PRO A 182 -5.89 1.86 -20.85
C PRO A 182 -4.40 1.84 -20.46
N GLN A 183 -3.72 0.72 -20.80
CA GLN A 183 -2.34 0.50 -20.35
C GLN A 183 -1.38 1.59 -20.87
N ASP A 184 -1.60 2.06 -22.07
CA ASP A 184 -0.82 3.12 -22.74
C ASP A 184 -1.01 4.50 -22.10
N GLN A 185 -2.11 4.71 -21.38
CA GLN A 185 -2.45 5.97 -20.72
C GLN A 185 -2.23 5.91 -19.20
N PHE A 186 -1.99 4.71 -18.67
CA PHE A 186 -1.82 4.52 -17.23
C PHE A 186 -0.45 5.01 -16.76
N SER A 187 -0.46 5.88 -15.77
CA SER A 187 0.72 6.31 -15.02
C SER A 187 0.45 6.23 -13.53
N ILE A 188 1.38 5.66 -12.77
CA ILE A 188 1.30 5.60 -11.31
C ILE A 188 1.17 7.01 -10.72
N SER A 189 1.89 7.98 -11.29
CA SER A 189 1.81 9.38 -10.84
C SER A 189 0.43 9.99 -11.08
N ASN A 190 -0.17 9.73 -12.25
CA ASN A 190 -1.50 10.25 -12.56
C ASN A 190 -2.58 9.59 -11.69
N MET A 191 -2.49 8.27 -11.47
CA MET A 191 -3.36 7.55 -10.55
C MET A 191 -3.24 8.11 -9.12
N ASP A 192 -1.99 8.27 -8.63
CA ASP A 192 -1.73 8.83 -7.30
C ASP A 192 -2.34 10.22 -7.13
N GLN A 193 -2.17 11.07 -8.13
CA GLN A 193 -2.74 12.40 -8.16
C GLN A 193 -4.28 12.37 -8.19
N SER A 194 -4.88 11.53 -9.04
CA SER A 194 -6.34 11.42 -9.17
C SER A 194 -6.99 10.97 -7.87
N VAL A 195 -6.49 9.89 -7.26
CA VAL A 195 -7.00 9.38 -5.97
C VAL A 195 -6.81 10.43 -4.87
N SER A 196 -5.65 11.07 -4.82
CA SER A 196 -5.37 12.10 -3.81
C SER A 196 -6.27 13.32 -3.97
N MET A 197 -6.50 13.79 -5.19
CA MET A 197 -7.39 14.93 -5.47
C MET A 197 -8.84 14.60 -5.07
N TYR A 198 -9.32 13.42 -5.43
CA TYR A 198 -10.67 12.99 -5.11
C TYR A 198 -10.89 12.92 -3.59
N LEU A 199 -10.03 12.22 -2.87
CA LEU A 199 -10.14 12.10 -1.42
C LEU A 199 -9.92 13.42 -0.68
N ASN A 200 -9.06 14.30 -1.21
CA ASN A 200 -8.92 15.65 -0.66
C ASN A 200 -10.20 16.48 -0.85
N GLY A 201 -10.89 16.31 -1.97
CA GLY A 201 -12.20 16.93 -2.20
C GLY A 201 -13.23 16.50 -1.15
N LEU A 202 -13.38 15.17 -0.95
CA LEU A 202 -14.25 14.62 0.08
C LEU A 202 -13.85 15.10 1.49
N LYS A 203 -12.58 15.01 1.83
CA LYS A 203 -12.05 15.48 3.11
C LYS A 203 -12.40 16.95 3.38
N LEU A 204 -12.22 17.82 2.40
CA LEU A 204 -12.58 19.23 2.53
C LEU A 204 -14.08 19.45 2.70
N MET A 205 -14.89 18.63 2.04
CA MET A 205 -16.35 18.68 2.19
C MET A 205 -16.75 18.33 3.64
N TYR A 206 -16.16 17.29 4.23
CA TYR A 206 -16.42 16.93 5.63
C TYR A 206 -15.89 17.96 6.63
N LEU A 207 -14.68 18.49 6.38
CA LEU A 207 -14.12 19.54 7.23
C LEU A 207 -14.97 20.82 7.25
N LYS A 208 -15.75 21.07 6.19
CA LYS A 208 -16.70 22.20 6.13
C LYS A 208 -18.01 21.92 6.89
N LYS A 209 -18.37 20.66 7.11
CA LYS A 209 -19.57 20.27 7.85
C LYS A 209 -19.35 20.29 9.38
N LEU A 210 -18.08 20.33 9.85
CA LEU A 210 -17.70 20.51 11.25
C LEU A 210 -17.90 21.95 11.73
#